data_ed093bc817ff613d0078e6254cbd67b7
#
_entry.id   ed093bc817ff613d0078e6254cbd67b7
#
_cell.length_a   1.000
_cell.length_b   1.000
_cell.length_c   1.000
_cell.angle_alpha   90.00
_cell.angle_beta   90.00
_cell.angle_gamma   90.00
#
_symmetry.space_group_name_H-M   'P 1'
#
loop_
_entity.id
_entity.type
_entity.pdbx_description
1 polymer ?
#
loop_
_entity_poly.entity_id
_entity_poly.type
_entity_poly.pdbx_seq_one_letter_code
_entity_poly.pdbx_strand_id
1 'polypeptide(L)'
;MKKYYILDNIIDKTETFKIYNNLISTPSWTLNRLTDDTNDLESSINCFPGMVVEDKGQSYNTYLSGYFQFLTTIIKNEFKKQYNFDLPENILRIHLGAKNHKSETLFHADMEDSRAWTILGFLTPVWKAEYGGNINLEGE
;
A
#
# COMPACT_ATOMS: atom_id res chain seq x y z
N MET A 1 10.00 -21.25 -2.99
CA MET A 1 9.32 -20.21 -3.77
C MET A 1 9.69 -18.89 -3.16
N LYS A 2 10.10 -17.89 -3.93
CA LYS A 2 10.45 -16.57 -3.39
C LYS A 2 9.23 -15.96 -2.72
N LYS A 3 9.37 -15.44 -1.49
CA LYS A 3 8.23 -14.92 -0.72
C LYS A 3 7.84 -13.49 -1.10
N TYR A 4 8.76 -12.74 -1.72
CA TYR A 4 8.51 -11.36 -2.15
C TYR A 4 9.23 -11.06 -3.47
N TYR A 5 8.79 -10.00 -4.13
CA TYR A 5 9.35 -9.49 -5.37
C TYR A 5 9.45 -7.97 -5.28
N ILE A 6 10.41 -7.39 -5.95
CA ILE A 6 10.63 -5.95 -5.97
C ILE A 6 10.51 -5.46 -7.41
N LEU A 7 9.72 -4.43 -7.61
CA LEU A 7 9.58 -3.71 -8.87
C LEU A 7 9.95 -2.25 -8.65
N ASP A 8 11.01 -1.80 -9.26
CA ASP A 8 11.46 -0.41 -9.16
C ASP A 8 11.08 0.39 -10.40
N ASN A 9 10.92 1.71 -10.23
CA ASN A 9 10.70 2.67 -11.31
C ASN A 9 9.48 2.34 -12.21
N ILE A 10 8.39 1.85 -11.63
CA ILE A 10 7.16 1.49 -12.35
C ILE A 10 6.45 2.74 -12.90
N ILE A 11 6.55 3.85 -12.20
CA ILE A 11 6.05 5.16 -12.63
C ILE A 11 7.19 6.18 -12.59
N ASP A 12 7.15 7.15 -13.50
CA ASP A 12 8.16 8.20 -13.52
C ASP A 12 8.01 9.17 -12.33
N LYS A 13 9.09 9.92 -12.07
CA LYS A 13 9.12 10.85 -10.92
C LYS A 13 8.07 11.95 -11.04
N THR A 14 7.79 12.44 -12.23
CA THR A 14 6.82 13.51 -12.46
C THR A 14 5.43 13.04 -12.08
N GLU A 15 5.07 11.82 -12.49
CA GLU A 15 3.79 11.21 -12.16
C GLU A 15 3.70 10.91 -10.66
N THR A 16 4.77 10.41 -10.06
CA THR A 16 4.84 10.21 -8.60
C THR A 16 4.58 11.52 -7.84
N PHE A 17 5.17 12.64 -8.26
CA PHE A 17 4.90 13.94 -7.64
C PHE A 17 3.46 14.40 -7.80
N LYS A 18 2.85 14.20 -8.97
CA LYS A 18 1.44 14.56 -9.19
C LYS A 18 0.51 13.76 -8.27
N ILE A 19 0.72 12.45 -8.18
CA ILE A 19 -0.06 11.58 -7.31
C ILE A 19 0.11 12.00 -5.85
N TYR A 20 1.34 12.16 -5.40
CA TYR A 20 1.64 12.57 -4.04
C TYR A 20 0.93 13.89 -3.68
N ASN A 21 1.04 14.91 -4.53
CA ASN A 21 0.37 16.20 -4.30
C ASN A 21 -1.16 16.07 -4.26
N ASN A 22 -1.74 15.25 -5.12
CA ASN A 22 -3.17 14.97 -5.09
C ASN A 22 -3.58 14.28 -3.78
N LEU A 23 -2.80 13.32 -3.34
CA LEU A 23 -3.08 12.58 -2.11
C LEU A 23 -3.01 13.46 -0.87
N ILE A 24 -1.96 14.28 -0.73
CA ILE A 24 -1.83 15.17 0.44
C ILE A 24 -2.88 16.28 0.47
N SER A 25 -3.45 16.62 -0.69
CA SER A 25 -4.51 17.64 -0.82
C SER A 25 -5.92 17.05 -0.69
N THR A 26 -6.06 15.75 -0.63
CA THR A 26 -7.36 15.07 -0.55
C THR A 26 -7.93 15.17 0.88
N PRO A 27 -9.18 15.61 1.05
CA PRO A 27 -9.79 15.76 2.38
C PRO A 27 -10.28 14.44 2.99
N SER A 28 -10.16 13.32 2.27
CA SER A 28 -10.74 12.03 2.67
C SER A 28 -9.87 11.21 3.62
N TRP A 29 -8.77 11.77 4.12
CA TRP A 29 -7.94 11.09 5.10
C TRP A 29 -8.63 11.02 6.45
N THR A 30 -8.65 9.83 7.04
CA THR A 30 -9.16 9.58 8.39
C THR A 30 -8.05 9.01 9.26
N LEU A 31 -8.13 9.23 10.56
CA LEU A 31 -7.26 8.53 11.49
C LEU A 31 -7.76 7.09 11.62
N ASN A 32 -7.05 6.18 11.00
CA ASN A 32 -7.31 4.76 11.13
C ASN A 32 -6.42 4.21 12.25
N ARG A 33 -7.03 3.50 13.17
CA ARG A 33 -6.25 2.56 13.99
C ARG A 33 -5.81 1.43 13.08
N LEU A 34 -4.52 1.20 13.03
CA LEU A 34 -4.03 -0.13 12.70
C LEU A 34 -4.28 -0.99 13.92
N THR A 35 -5.41 -1.58 13.99
CA THR A 35 -5.66 -2.53 15.03
C THR A 35 -5.79 -3.89 14.45
N ASP A 36 -4.88 -4.71 14.81
CA ASP A 36 -5.31 -6.00 15.27
C ASP A 36 -5.92 -5.81 16.67
N ASP A 37 -6.91 -6.60 16.99
CA ASP A 37 -7.79 -6.62 18.17
C ASP A 37 -7.13 -6.63 19.55
N THR A 38 -5.97 -6.07 19.70
CA THR A 38 -5.35 -5.90 21.00
C THR A 38 -5.94 -4.66 21.66
N ASN A 39 -6.75 -4.89 22.67
CA ASN A 39 -7.29 -3.89 23.59
C ASN A 39 -6.21 -3.12 24.38
N ASP A 40 -4.97 -3.09 23.90
CA ASP A 40 -3.86 -2.43 24.54
C ASP A 40 -3.84 -0.94 24.23
N LEU A 41 -3.82 -0.13 25.26
CA LEU A 41 -3.64 1.32 25.19
C LEU A 41 -2.37 1.71 24.39
N GLU A 42 -1.35 0.87 24.34
CA GLU A 42 -0.14 1.06 23.55
C GLU A 42 -0.39 1.04 22.05
N SER A 43 -1.39 0.31 21.57
CA SER A 43 -1.79 0.31 20.16
C SER A 43 -2.36 1.65 19.70
N SER A 44 -2.83 2.49 20.63
CA SER A 44 -3.36 3.81 20.32
C SER A 44 -2.29 4.81 19.85
N ILE A 45 -1.03 4.53 20.12
CA ILE A 45 0.12 5.37 19.73
C ILE A 45 0.44 5.22 18.24
N ASN A 46 -0.02 4.14 17.60
CA ASN A 46 0.26 3.81 16.20
C ASN A 46 -0.88 4.16 15.23
N CYS A 47 -1.67 5.18 15.55
CA CYS A 47 -2.65 5.71 14.60
C CYS A 47 -1.93 6.45 13.47
N PHE A 48 -2.29 6.15 12.22
CA PHE A 48 -1.84 6.92 11.07
C PHE A 48 -3.02 7.30 10.17
N PRO A 49 -2.91 8.40 9.44
CA PRO A 49 -3.91 8.74 8.44
C PRO A 49 -4.01 7.64 7.38
N GLY A 50 -5.22 7.20 7.12
CA GLY A 50 -5.51 6.19 6.11
C GLY A 50 -6.76 6.51 5.33
N MET A 51 -6.91 5.85 4.19
CA MET A 51 -8.09 5.97 3.34
C MET A 51 -8.36 4.64 2.66
N VAL A 52 -9.57 4.13 2.81
CA VAL A 52 -10.06 3.04 1.97
C VAL A 52 -10.54 3.64 0.65
N VAL A 53 -9.90 3.27 -0.44
CA VAL A 53 -10.26 3.72 -1.79
C VAL A 53 -11.27 2.78 -2.41
N GLU A 54 -11.05 1.49 -2.24
CA GLU A 54 -11.93 0.43 -2.74
C GLU A 54 -11.87 -0.78 -1.80
N ASP A 55 -13.01 -1.41 -1.56
CA ASP A 55 -13.10 -2.68 -0.83
C ASP A 55 -14.21 -3.54 -1.42
N LYS A 56 -13.88 -4.81 -1.72
CA LYS A 56 -14.81 -5.82 -2.26
C LYS A 56 -15.64 -5.33 -3.45
N GLY A 57 -15.00 -4.56 -4.35
CA GLY A 57 -15.64 -4.00 -5.54
C GLY A 57 -16.48 -2.74 -5.30
N GLN A 58 -16.55 -2.25 -4.06
CA GLN A 58 -17.18 -0.96 -3.76
C GLN A 58 -16.13 0.15 -3.76
N SER A 59 -16.29 1.13 -4.66
CA SER A 59 -15.43 2.32 -4.69
C SER A 59 -15.94 3.38 -3.72
N TYR A 60 -15.05 3.86 -2.85
CA TYR A 60 -15.29 4.97 -1.93
C TYR A 60 -14.73 6.30 -2.47
N ASN A 61 -13.83 6.22 -3.44
CA ASN A 61 -13.30 7.36 -4.18
C ASN A 61 -13.07 6.94 -5.63
N THR A 62 -14.01 7.25 -6.50
CA THR A 62 -14.03 6.78 -7.89
C THR A 62 -12.78 7.22 -8.68
N TYR A 63 -12.29 8.44 -8.47
CA TYR A 63 -11.09 8.92 -9.15
C TYR A 63 -9.86 8.12 -8.75
N LEU A 64 -9.61 7.98 -7.44
CA LEU A 64 -8.47 7.23 -6.93
C LEU A 64 -8.59 5.73 -7.23
N SER A 65 -9.81 5.17 -7.15
CA SER A 65 -10.04 3.77 -7.52
C SER A 65 -9.64 3.52 -8.98
N GLY A 66 -10.14 4.29 -9.92
CA GLY A 66 -9.77 4.17 -11.33
C GLY A 66 -8.26 4.34 -11.57
N TYR A 67 -7.64 5.30 -10.89
CA TYR A 67 -6.21 5.52 -10.99
C TYR A 67 -5.40 4.30 -10.49
N PHE A 68 -5.70 3.80 -9.30
CA PHE A 68 -4.95 2.67 -8.73
C PHE A 68 -5.25 1.34 -9.43
N GLN A 69 -6.44 1.15 -9.99
CA GLN A 69 -6.72 0.01 -10.88
C GLN A 69 -5.85 0.06 -12.14
N PHE A 70 -5.74 1.24 -12.76
CA PHE A 70 -4.85 1.44 -13.90
C PHE A 70 -3.38 1.17 -13.53
N LEU A 71 -2.90 1.71 -12.42
CA LEU A 71 -1.56 1.48 -11.91
C LEU A 71 -1.30 -0.02 -11.64
N THR A 72 -2.27 -0.71 -11.05
CA THR A 72 -2.18 -2.15 -10.82
C THR A 72 -2.04 -2.93 -12.15
N THR A 73 -2.70 -2.50 -13.20
CA THR A 73 -2.53 -3.10 -14.53
C THR A 73 -1.10 -2.95 -15.05
N ILE A 74 -0.50 -1.78 -14.88
CA ILE A 74 0.91 -1.54 -15.23
C ILE A 74 1.83 -2.46 -14.41
N ILE A 75 1.61 -2.54 -13.10
CA ILE A 75 2.39 -3.40 -12.20
C ILE A 75 2.28 -4.87 -12.63
N LYS A 76 1.10 -5.37 -12.92
CA LYS A 76 0.89 -6.75 -13.38
C LYS A 76 1.65 -7.05 -14.67
N ASN A 77 1.62 -6.14 -15.63
CA ASN A 77 2.32 -6.29 -16.90
C ASN A 77 3.84 -6.33 -16.69
N GLU A 78 4.40 -5.41 -15.90
CA GLU A 78 5.82 -5.41 -15.59
C GLU A 78 6.24 -6.62 -14.77
N PHE A 79 5.41 -7.05 -13.82
CA PHE A 79 5.65 -8.25 -13.04
C PHE A 79 5.72 -9.49 -13.94
N LYS A 80 4.75 -9.66 -14.84
CA LYS A 80 4.77 -10.77 -15.81
C LYS A 80 6.00 -10.74 -16.70
N LYS A 81 6.37 -9.56 -17.18
CA LYS A 81 7.55 -9.38 -18.03
C LYS A 81 8.86 -9.75 -17.30
N GLN A 82 8.99 -9.36 -16.03
CA GLN A 82 10.21 -9.60 -15.27
C GLN A 82 10.31 -11.02 -14.67
N TYR A 83 9.19 -11.59 -14.25
CA TYR A 83 9.16 -12.84 -13.50
C TYR A 83 8.45 -13.98 -14.20
N ASN A 84 7.86 -13.74 -15.39
CA ASN A 84 7.10 -14.71 -16.17
C ASN A 84 5.99 -15.42 -15.37
N PHE A 85 5.32 -14.66 -14.51
CA PHE A 85 4.24 -15.14 -13.65
C PHE A 85 3.08 -14.14 -13.68
N ASP A 86 1.85 -14.64 -13.71
CA ASP A 86 0.64 -13.81 -13.69
C ASP A 86 0.14 -13.60 -12.27
N LEU A 87 -0.03 -12.34 -11.87
CA LEU A 87 -0.73 -11.99 -10.64
C LEU A 87 -2.24 -12.17 -10.79
N PRO A 88 -3.00 -12.42 -9.70
CA PRO A 88 -4.45 -12.53 -9.74
C PRO A 88 -5.12 -11.34 -10.42
N GLU A 89 -6.21 -11.57 -11.15
CA GLU A 89 -6.92 -10.52 -11.89
C GLU A 89 -7.67 -9.56 -10.95
N ASN A 90 -8.32 -10.11 -9.95
CA ASN A 90 -9.23 -9.36 -9.09
C ASN A 90 -8.48 -8.54 -8.05
N ILE A 91 -8.81 -7.27 -7.96
CA ILE A 91 -8.43 -6.39 -6.84
C ILE A 91 -9.49 -6.55 -5.76
N LEU A 92 -9.07 -6.96 -4.57
CA LEU A 92 -9.97 -7.13 -3.43
C LEU A 92 -10.10 -5.84 -2.63
N ARG A 93 -9.00 -5.11 -2.45
CA ARG A 93 -8.97 -3.87 -1.68
C ARG A 93 -7.85 -2.95 -2.18
N ILE A 94 -8.13 -1.65 -2.16
CA ILE A 94 -7.14 -0.58 -2.34
C ILE A 94 -7.20 0.29 -1.09
N HIS A 95 -6.09 0.36 -0.39
CA HIS A 95 -5.95 1.14 0.83
C HIS A 95 -4.70 2.02 0.76
N LEU A 96 -4.82 3.25 1.22
CA LEU A 96 -3.72 4.20 1.34
C LEU A 96 -3.41 4.45 2.80
N GLY A 97 -2.15 4.54 3.14
CA GLY A 97 -1.68 4.88 4.48
C GLY A 97 -0.58 5.93 4.43
N ALA A 98 -0.66 6.93 5.30
CA ALA A 98 0.39 7.92 5.48
C ALA A 98 1.08 7.66 6.83
N LYS A 99 2.28 7.11 6.79
CA LYS A 99 3.06 6.81 7.99
C LYS A 99 3.76 8.06 8.50
N ASN A 100 3.62 8.33 9.78
CA ASN A 100 4.37 9.36 10.48
C ASN A 100 5.78 8.86 10.84
N HIS A 101 6.68 9.80 11.10
CA HIS A 101 7.99 9.47 11.64
C HIS A 101 7.85 8.69 12.96
N LYS A 102 8.61 7.59 13.09
CA LYS A 102 8.58 6.66 14.23
C LYS A 102 7.26 5.88 14.43
N SER A 103 6.30 5.94 13.49
CA SER A 103 5.17 5.02 13.58
C SER A 103 5.61 3.61 13.18
N GLU A 104 5.27 2.64 14.02
CA GLU A 104 5.55 1.23 13.80
C GLU A 104 4.24 0.48 13.55
N THR A 105 4.32 -0.60 12.83
CA THR A 105 3.20 -1.54 12.64
C THR A 105 3.67 -2.90 13.11
N LEU A 106 2.87 -3.54 13.93
CA LEU A 106 3.14 -4.91 14.36
C LEU A 106 3.11 -5.87 13.16
N PHE A 107 3.79 -7.01 13.30
CA PHE A 107 3.67 -8.08 12.32
C PHE A 107 2.22 -8.54 12.22
N HIS A 108 1.72 -8.57 11.00
CA HIS A 108 0.37 -9.05 10.70
C HIS A 108 0.34 -9.65 9.29
N ALA A 109 -0.68 -10.44 9.02
CA ALA A 109 -1.00 -10.89 7.69
C ALA A 109 -2.09 -9.98 7.11
N ASP A 110 -1.88 -9.45 5.91
CA ASP A 110 -2.90 -8.63 5.23
C ASP A 110 -4.14 -9.46 4.86
N MET A 111 -3.94 -10.75 4.60
CA MET A 111 -5.01 -11.69 4.27
C MET A 111 -4.64 -13.11 4.71
N GLU A 112 -5.63 -13.87 5.15
CA GLU A 112 -5.47 -15.29 5.51
C GLU A 112 -5.45 -16.21 4.28
N ASP A 113 -5.96 -15.79 3.12
CA ASP A 113 -5.96 -16.58 1.90
C ASP A 113 -4.55 -16.63 1.30
N SER A 114 -3.94 -17.80 1.34
CA SER A 114 -2.58 -18.05 0.80
C SER A 114 -2.44 -17.79 -0.71
N ARG A 115 -3.53 -17.61 -1.44
CA ARG A 115 -3.55 -17.25 -2.86
C ARG A 115 -3.57 -15.74 -3.08
N ALA A 116 -3.80 -14.96 -2.02
CA ALA A 116 -3.81 -13.51 -2.10
C ALA A 116 -2.39 -12.95 -2.24
N TRP A 117 -2.29 -11.82 -2.91
CA TRP A 117 -1.07 -11.07 -3.07
C TRP A 117 -1.27 -9.65 -2.55
N THR A 118 -0.35 -9.17 -1.76
CA THR A 118 -0.30 -7.78 -1.36
C THR A 118 0.70 -7.04 -2.24
N ILE A 119 0.27 -5.93 -2.83
CA ILE A 119 1.12 -5.01 -3.56
C ILE A 119 1.30 -3.78 -2.70
N LEU A 120 2.52 -3.54 -2.25
CA LEU A 120 2.89 -2.34 -1.48
C LEU A 120 3.58 -1.33 -2.41
N GLY A 121 3.00 -0.16 -2.54
CA GLY A 121 3.54 0.94 -3.33
C GLY A 121 4.01 2.10 -2.46
N PHE A 122 5.26 2.52 -2.62
CA PHE A 122 5.82 3.70 -1.96
C PHE A 122 5.68 4.90 -2.88
N LEU A 123 4.79 5.83 -2.53
CA LEU A 123 4.44 6.99 -3.35
C LEU A 123 5.13 8.27 -2.89
N THR A 124 5.96 8.23 -1.85
CA THR A 124 6.73 9.39 -1.41
C THR A 124 7.84 9.68 -2.42
N PRO A 125 7.83 10.85 -3.07
CA PRO A 125 8.72 11.13 -4.20
C PRO A 125 10.18 11.30 -3.82
N VAL A 126 10.45 11.62 -2.56
CA VAL A 126 11.80 11.75 -2.00
C VAL A 126 11.87 10.94 -0.72
N TRP A 127 12.76 9.98 -0.67
CA TRP A 127 12.98 9.16 0.51
C TRP A 127 14.44 9.20 0.97
N LYS A 128 14.63 9.28 2.26
CA LYS A 128 15.95 9.16 2.88
C LYS A 128 15.93 8.03 3.91
N ALA A 129 17.03 7.32 4.04
CA ALA A 129 17.12 6.17 4.97
C ALA A 129 16.77 6.55 6.42
N GLU A 130 17.08 7.76 6.83
CA GLU A 130 16.76 8.31 8.16
C GLU A 130 15.27 8.49 8.44
N TYR A 131 14.42 8.44 7.40
CA TYR A 131 12.96 8.50 7.56
C TYR A 131 12.37 7.17 8.04
N GLY A 132 13.13 6.09 8.00
CA GLY A 132 12.68 4.76 8.35
C GLY A 132 11.76 4.16 7.28
N GLY A 133 10.70 3.48 7.70
CA GLY A 133 9.71 2.86 6.79
C GLY A 133 10.17 1.53 6.21
N ASN A 134 11.06 0.84 6.90
CA ASN A 134 11.47 -0.51 6.53
C ASN A 134 10.29 -1.46 6.61
N ILE A 135 10.22 -2.39 5.66
CA ILE A 135 9.33 -3.54 5.72
C ILE A 135 10.15 -4.73 6.20
N ASN A 136 9.70 -5.32 7.30
CA ASN A 136 10.27 -6.54 7.83
C ASN A 136 9.35 -7.70 7.46
N LEU A 137 9.92 -8.76 6.88
CA LEU A 137 9.17 -9.96 6.50
C LEU A 137 9.49 -11.07 7.49
N GLU A 138 8.44 -11.74 8.01
CA GLU A 138 8.62 -12.85 8.92
C GLU A 138 9.20 -14.06 8.18
N GLY A 139 10.22 -14.71 8.78
CA GLY A 139 10.82 -15.93 8.26
C GLY A 139 11.98 -15.72 7.27
N GLU A 140 12.61 -14.56 7.30
CA GLU A 140 13.92 -14.29 6.69
C GLU A 140 15.01 -14.07 7.75
#